data_7ceb5cda35c0d78a286a99ee42153c3a
#
_entry.id   7ceb5cda35c0d78a286a99ee42153c3a
#
_cell.length_a   1.000
_cell.length_b   1.000
_cell.length_c   1.000
_cell.angle_alpha   90.00
_cell.angle_beta   90.00
_cell.angle_gamma   90.00
#
_symmetry.space_group_name_H-M   'P 1'
#
loop_
_entity.id
_entity.type
_entity.pdbx_description
1 polymer ?
#
loop_
_entity_poly.entity_id
_entity_poly.type
_entity_poly.pdbx_seq_one_letter_code
_entity_poly.pdbx_strand_id
1 'polypeptide(L)'
;MLKDKILGGLYGQALGDAWGMPAYFDPDQTWEAYGGWITDFLPGPADHPVHHGLPAGRITDDSEQAFSLARAFIEHGGVTLEASVEAIITWYDRVGGETSPYVGPSTRRGVQALKRGEDPRTTGTWGDTNGAPMRVSPVGLLHPGDPLGAVADAEIASMPTHNTNVAISGACAVAAAVAVAVVDGATLEGVIAAGIMGAELGRSKGRTWLGPSVARRIQMAVDIARGAGDDMARLRRIYDEIGTSLSVPETVGAAFGVLAMADGDPRQTAIYAANLSGDADTVGAIACAVAGAFKGMAAIDPAITRQLDADEVFAAYHVPQIADGLLGLIERAG
;
A
#
# COMPACT_ATOMS: atom_id res chain seq x y z
N MET A 1 2.65 -16.37 16.26
CA MET A 1 3.59 -15.92 15.23
C MET A 1 2.86 -15.41 13.99
N LEU A 2 2.09 -16.23 13.21
CA LEU A 2 1.44 -15.72 11.99
C LEU A 2 0.45 -14.57 12.25
N LYS A 3 -0.42 -14.65 13.27
CA LYS A 3 -1.34 -13.57 13.66
C LYS A 3 -0.60 -12.26 13.96
N ASP A 4 0.54 -12.31 14.64
CA ASP A 4 1.36 -11.14 14.94
C ASP A 4 1.88 -10.47 13.64
N LYS A 5 2.28 -11.28 12.66
CA LYS A 5 2.71 -10.82 11.33
C LYS A 5 1.56 -10.20 10.53
N ILE A 6 0.37 -10.83 10.57
CA ILE A 6 -0.84 -10.30 9.92
C ILE A 6 -1.21 -8.94 10.53
N LEU A 7 -1.27 -8.85 11.87
CA LEU A 7 -1.51 -7.59 12.57
C LEU A 7 -0.45 -6.55 12.22
N GLY A 8 0.83 -6.95 12.22
CA GLY A 8 1.91 -6.07 11.83
C GLY A 8 1.75 -5.48 10.44
N GLY A 9 1.33 -6.28 9.46
CA GLY A 9 1.06 -5.82 8.09
C GLY A 9 -0.10 -4.81 8.02
N LEU A 10 -1.20 -5.08 8.71
CA LEU A 10 -2.38 -4.20 8.74
C LEU A 10 -2.10 -2.88 9.48
N TYR A 11 -1.52 -2.95 10.69
CA TYR A 11 -1.14 -1.74 11.44
C TYR A 11 0.02 -1.00 10.77
N GLY A 12 0.95 -1.70 10.15
CA GLY A 12 2.03 -1.10 9.37
C GLY A 12 1.47 -0.28 8.20
N GLN A 13 0.50 -0.81 7.47
CA GLN A 13 -0.15 -0.06 6.40
C GLN A 13 -0.77 1.25 6.92
N ALA A 14 -1.56 1.17 7.99
CA ALA A 14 -2.17 2.36 8.60
C ALA A 14 -1.13 3.35 9.15
N LEU A 15 -0.04 2.83 9.71
CA LEU A 15 1.07 3.66 10.19
C LEU A 15 1.69 4.48 9.05
N GLY A 16 2.04 3.82 7.94
CA GLY A 16 2.69 4.46 6.80
C GLY A 16 1.78 5.48 6.10
N ASP A 17 0.53 5.12 5.90
CA ASP A 17 -0.53 5.97 5.37
C ASP A 17 -0.71 7.25 6.23
N ALA A 18 -1.05 7.11 7.50
CA ALA A 18 -1.32 8.23 8.39
C ALA A 18 -0.08 9.09 8.71
N TRP A 19 1.12 8.52 8.61
CA TRP A 19 2.36 9.27 8.81
C TRP A 19 2.80 10.04 7.57
N GLY A 20 2.52 9.49 6.36
CA GLY A 20 2.77 10.14 5.07
C GLY A 20 1.76 11.23 4.72
N MET A 21 0.53 11.12 5.21
CA MET A 21 -0.62 11.98 4.92
C MET A 21 -0.32 13.49 5.03
N PRO A 22 0.43 14.01 6.02
CA PRO A 22 0.70 15.43 6.14
C PRO A 22 1.81 15.97 5.22
N ALA A 23 2.56 15.11 4.53
CA ALA A 23 3.69 15.53 3.71
C ALA A 23 3.24 16.31 2.47
N TYR A 24 3.93 17.37 2.12
CA TYR A 24 3.72 18.09 0.86
C TYR A 24 4.28 17.29 -0.33
N PHE A 25 3.95 17.73 -1.54
CA PHE A 25 4.42 17.06 -2.76
C PHE A 25 5.92 17.27 -3.05
N ASP A 26 6.51 18.32 -2.47
CA ASP A 26 7.91 18.63 -2.61
C ASP A 26 8.67 18.45 -1.29
N PRO A 27 9.85 17.76 -1.30
CA PRO A 27 10.61 17.50 -0.09
C PRO A 27 11.16 18.75 0.58
N ASP A 28 11.51 19.79 -0.17
CA ASP A 28 12.00 21.04 0.41
C ASP A 28 10.85 21.79 1.09
N GLN A 29 9.67 21.81 0.46
CA GLN A 29 8.46 22.36 1.07
C GLN A 29 8.08 21.62 2.36
N THR A 30 8.15 20.29 2.37
CA THR A 30 7.91 19.47 3.57
C THR A 30 8.90 19.83 4.67
N TRP A 31 10.19 19.88 4.34
CA TRP A 31 11.24 20.22 5.29
C TRP A 31 11.05 21.60 5.90
N GLU A 32 10.77 22.61 5.08
CA GLU A 32 10.54 23.98 5.54
C GLU A 32 9.31 24.11 6.40
N ALA A 33 8.19 23.49 6.01
CA ALA A 33 6.92 23.56 6.71
C ALA A 33 7.00 22.97 8.12
N TYR A 34 7.76 21.88 8.30
CA TYR A 34 7.88 21.19 9.58
C TYR A 34 9.17 21.51 10.36
N GLY A 35 10.05 22.34 9.79
CA GLY A 35 11.34 22.70 10.41
C GLY A 35 12.28 21.51 10.58
N GLY A 36 12.18 20.51 9.69
CA GLY A 36 12.96 19.28 9.72
C GLY A 36 12.15 18.04 9.36
N TRP A 37 12.58 16.89 9.90
CA TRP A 37 11.95 15.60 9.63
C TRP A 37 10.58 15.46 10.31
N ILE A 38 9.60 14.94 9.56
CA ILE A 38 8.37 14.39 10.14
C ILE A 38 8.74 13.08 10.85
N THR A 39 8.55 13.04 12.17
CA THR A 39 8.93 11.90 13.03
C THR A 39 7.78 11.42 13.93
N ASP A 40 6.58 11.96 13.73
CA ASP A 40 5.37 11.64 14.48
C ASP A 40 4.12 11.85 13.59
N PHE A 41 2.95 11.45 14.07
CA PHE A 41 1.68 11.80 13.41
C PHE A 41 1.44 13.30 13.50
N LEU A 42 1.18 13.92 12.36
CA LEU A 42 0.85 15.33 12.25
C LEU A 42 -0.49 15.52 11.52
N PRO A 43 -1.21 16.62 11.77
CA PRO A 43 -2.42 16.92 11.01
C PRO A 43 -2.08 17.32 9.58
N GLY A 44 -2.99 17.04 8.65
CA GLY A 44 -2.90 17.54 7.27
C GLY A 44 -2.89 19.06 7.25
N PRO A 45 -1.91 19.70 6.57
CA PRO A 45 -1.83 21.16 6.50
C PRO A 45 -3.11 21.78 5.92
N ALA A 46 -3.46 22.98 6.40
CA ALA A 46 -4.70 23.64 5.98
C ALA A 46 -4.73 23.97 4.48
N ASP A 47 -3.59 24.12 3.85
CA ASP A 47 -3.38 24.41 2.43
C ASP A 47 -3.03 23.17 1.60
N HIS A 48 -3.02 21.97 2.22
CA HIS A 48 -2.74 20.75 1.47
C HIS A 48 -3.84 20.47 0.43
N PRO A 49 -3.51 20.21 -0.83
CA PRO A 49 -4.52 20.11 -1.90
C PRO A 49 -5.47 18.92 -1.75
N VAL A 50 -5.05 17.86 -1.04
CA VAL A 50 -5.83 16.62 -0.85
C VAL A 50 -6.21 16.44 0.62
N HIS A 51 -5.28 16.52 1.55
CA HIS A 51 -5.45 16.13 2.96
C HIS A 51 -5.71 17.30 3.92
N HIS A 52 -6.13 18.46 3.42
CA HIS A 52 -6.38 19.65 4.25
C HIS A 52 -7.34 19.35 5.39
N GLY A 53 -6.93 19.71 6.60
CA GLY A 53 -7.76 19.62 7.80
C GLY A 53 -7.97 18.21 8.36
N LEU A 54 -7.30 17.18 7.83
CA LEU A 54 -7.32 15.86 8.44
C LEU A 54 -6.59 15.87 9.79
N PRO A 55 -7.14 15.21 10.83
CA PRO A 55 -6.47 15.13 12.11
C PRO A 55 -5.21 14.26 12.05
N ALA A 56 -4.29 14.47 12.99
CA ALA A 56 -3.10 13.63 13.14
C ALA A 56 -3.49 12.16 13.40
N GLY A 57 -2.84 11.23 12.69
CA GLY A 57 -3.12 9.80 12.79
C GLY A 57 -4.30 9.31 11.93
N ARG A 58 -4.96 10.20 11.15
CA ARG A 58 -6.01 9.82 10.22
C ARG A 58 -5.45 9.01 9.07
N ILE A 59 -6.04 7.84 8.82
CA ILE A 59 -5.81 7.03 7.63
C ILE A 59 -6.59 7.59 6.43
N THR A 60 -6.12 7.29 5.23
CA THR A 60 -6.72 7.71 3.97
C THR A 60 -7.31 6.52 3.19
N ASP A 61 -7.60 6.74 1.91
CA ASP A 61 -8.14 5.69 1.05
C ASP A 61 -7.20 4.49 0.87
N ASP A 62 -5.91 4.62 1.08
CA ASP A 62 -4.93 3.54 1.05
C ASP A 62 -5.28 2.42 2.04
N SER A 63 -5.43 2.75 3.30
CA SER A 63 -5.77 1.79 4.35
C SER A 63 -7.26 1.43 4.33
N GLU A 64 -8.15 2.40 4.08
CA GLU A 64 -9.59 2.17 4.04
C GLU A 64 -9.97 1.15 2.97
N GLN A 65 -9.41 1.25 1.75
CA GLN A 65 -9.66 0.28 0.69
C GLN A 65 -9.06 -1.09 0.99
N ALA A 66 -7.86 -1.15 1.56
CA ALA A 66 -7.24 -2.41 1.97
C ALA A 66 -8.09 -3.16 3.01
N PHE A 67 -8.54 -2.47 4.05
CA PHE A 67 -9.38 -3.08 5.10
C PHE A 67 -10.78 -3.45 4.58
N SER A 68 -11.33 -2.68 3.64
CA SER A 68 -12.58 -3.03 2.97
C SER A 68 -12.44 -4.31 2.14
N LEU A 69 -11.33 -4.46 1.39
CA LEU A 69 -11.01 -5.69 0.67
C LEU A 69 -10.85 -6.88 1.62
N ALA A 70 -10.08 -6.71 2.71
CA ALA A 70 -9.88 -7.77 3.69
C ALA A 70 -11.21 -8.28 4.28
N ARG A 71 -12.14 -7.38 4.63
CA ARG A 71 -13.47 -7.74 5.11
C ARG A 71 -14.27 -8.53 4.08
N ALA A 72 -14.32 -8.05 2.84
CA ALA A 72 -15.02 -8.73 1.77
C ALA A 72 -14.43 -10.12 1.50
N PHE A 73 -13.10 -10.26 1.51
CA PHE A 73 -12.45 -11.57 1.36
C PHE A 73 -12.82 -12.53 2.50
N ILE A 74 -12.95 -12.04 3.73
CA ILE A 74 -13.40 -12.85 4.88
C ILE A 74 -14.86 -13.30 4.69
N GLU A 75 -15.74 -12.39 4.26
CA GLU A 75 -17.17 -12.66 4.04
C GLU A 75 -17.40 -13.63 2.88
N HIS A 76 -16.64 -13.50 1.80
CA HIS A 76 -16.73 -14.36 0.62
C HIS A 76 -15.90 -15.65 0.70
N GLY A 77 -15.15 -15.85 1.78
CA GLY A 77 -14.34 -17.07 1.96
C GLY A 77 -13.04 -17.12 1.15
N GLY A 78 -12.58 -15.98 0.61
CA GLY A 78 -11.33 -15.85 -0.18
C GLY A 78 -11.34 -14.67 -1.14
N VAL A 79 -10.29 -14.55 -1.93
CA VAL A 79 -10.18 -13.51 -2.96
C VAL A 79 -11.02 -13.89 -4.16
N THR A 80 -12.06 -13.13 -4.43
CA THR A 80 -12.90 -13.28 -5.63
C THR A 80 -13.11 -11.94 -6.32
N LEU A 81 -13.51 -11.99 -7.59
CA LEU A 81 -13.84 -10.78 -8.34
C LEU A 81 -15.05 -10.07 -7.73
N GLU A 82 -16.05 -10.84 -7.29
CA GLU A 82 -17.26 -10.35 -6.62
C GLU A 82 -16.93 -9.62 -5.32
N ALA A 83 -16.12 -10.22 -4.45
CA ALA A 83 -15.65 -9.60 -3.21
C ALA A 83 -14.91 -8.29 -3.48
N SER A 84 -14.05 -8.27 -4.51
CA SER A 84 -13.29 -7.08 -4.88
C SER A 84 -14.18 -5.94 -5.40
N VAL A 85 -15.21 -6.28 -6.19
CA VAL A 85 -16.21 -5.30 -6.67
C VAL A 85 -17.02 -4.74 -5.52
N GLU A 86 -17.55 -5.60 -4.66
CA GLU A 86 -18.37 -5.22 -3.51
C GLU A 86 -17.60 -4.30 -2.55
N ALA A 87 -16.36 -4.67 -2.20
CA ALA A 87 -15.52 -3.88 -1.31
C ALA A 87 -15.32 -2.45 -1.82
N ILE A 88 -14.96 -2.31 -3.11
CA ILE A 88 -14.64 -1.00 -3.68
C ILE A 88 -15.89 -0.14 -3.89
N ILE A 89 -17.01 -0.71 -4.31
CA ILE A 89 -18.28 0.03 -4.45
C ILE A 89 -18.77 0.50 -3.07
N THR A 90 -18.77 -0.40 -2.07
CA THR A 90 -19.23 -0.09 -0.71
C THR A 90 -18.37 1.01 -0.07
N TRP A 91 -17.04 0.91 -0.19
CA TRP A 91 -16.12 1.95 0.26
C TRP A 91 -16.38 3.29 -0.46
N TYR A 92 -16.48 3.26 -1.80
CA TYR A 92 -16.73 4.44 -2.62
C TYR A 92 -18.01 5.18 -2.23
N ASP A 93 -19.08 4.44 -1.99
CA ASP A 93 -20.37 5.02 -1.57
C ASP A 93 -20.29 5.64 -0.18
N ARG A 94 -19.59 4.97 0.75
CA ARG A 94 -19.40 5.45 2.11
C ARG A 94 -18.64 6.79 2.17
N VAL A 95 -17.61 6.95 1.34
CA VAL A 95 -16.79 8.17 1.33
C VAL A 95 -17.32 9.28 0.42
N GLY A 96 -18.51 9.10 -0.15
CA GLY A 96 -19.07 10.06 -1.11
C GLY A 96 -18.21 10.21 -2.37
N GLY A 97 -17.79 9.08 -2.95
CA GLY A 97 -16.75 8.98 -3.95
C GLY A 97 -16.94 9.81 -5.22
N GLU A 98 -18.15 10.25 -5.53
CA GLU A 98 -18.39 11.16 -6.68
C GLU A 98 -17.68 12.52 -6.50
N THR A 99 -17.60 13.02 -5.28
CA THR A 99 -17.06 14.36 -4.97
C THR A 99 -15.87 14.34 -4.03
N SER A 100 -15.54 13.20 -3.42
CA SER A 100 -14.44 13.06 -2.47
C SER A 100 -13.09 13.35 -3.15
N PRO A 101 -12.25 14.22 -2.59
CA PRO A 101 -10.91 14.50 -3.11
C PRO A 101 -9.96 13.31 -3.00
N TYR A 102 -10.22 12.35 -2.10
CA TYR A 102 -9.38 11.18 -1.87
C TYR A 102 -9.53 10.09 -2.94
N VAL A 103 -10.62 10.09 -3.71
CA VAL A 103 -10.85 9.05 -4.71
C VAL A 103 -10.05 9.31 -5.96
N GLY A 104 -9.04 8.48 -6.20
CA GLY A 104 -8.20 8.55 -7.37
C GLY A 104 -8.96 8.37 -8.69
N PRO A 105 -8.42 8.91 -9.80
CA PRO A 105 -9.13 8.97 -11.09
C PRO A 105 -9.45 7.58 -11.67
N SER A 106 -8.55 6.61 -11.49
CA SER A 106 -8.76 5.24 -11.98
C SER A 106 -9.86 4.52 -11.20
N THR A 107 -9.87 4.65 -9.87
CA THR A 107 -10.92 4.09 -9.00
C THR A 107 -12.28 4.69 -9.34
N ARG A 108 -12.38 6.02 -9.42
CA ARG A 108 -13.62 6.71 -9.77
C ARG A 108 -14.19 6.22 -11.09
N ARG A 109 -13.37 6.18 -12.13
CA ARG A 109 -13.77 5.72 -13.47
C ARG A 109 -14.23 4.27 -13.46
N GLY A 110 -13.49 3.37 -12.80
CA GLY A 110 -13.84 1.96 -12.67
C GLY A 110 -15.17 1.75 -11.93
N VAL A 111 -15.35 2.40 -10.77
CA VAL A 111 -16.61 2.29 -9.98
C VAL A 111 -17.80 2.84 -10.74
N GLN A 112 -17.65 3.96 -11.44
CA GLN A 112 -18.75 4.50 -12.27
C GLN A 112 -19.15 3.52 -13.38
N ALA A 113 -18.19 2.82 -14.00
CA ALA A 113 -18.47 1.78 -15.00
C ALA A 113 -19.17 0.57 -14.36
N LEU A 114 -18.70 0.10 -13.21
CA LEU A 114 -19.34 -0.98 -12.44
C LEU A 114 -20.81 -0.63 -12.09
N LYS A 115 -21.07 0.59 -11.63
CA LYS A 115 -22.43 1.05 -11.30
C LYS A 115 -23.35 1.14 -12.52
N ARG A 116 -22.80 1.26 -13.73
CA ARG A 116 -23.57 1.14 -14.97
C ARG A 116 -23.83 -0.32 -15.40
N GLY A 117 -23.31 -1.30 -14.64
CA GLY A 117 -23.48 -2.74 -14.95
C GLY A 117 -22.51 -3.27 -15.99
N GLU A 118 -21.36 -2.59 -16.21
CA GLU A 118 -20.32 -3.09 -17.12
C GLU A 118 -19.56 -4.27 -16.49
N ASP A 119 -18.99 -5.16 -17.31
CA ASP A 119 -18.25 -6.33 -16.84
C ASP A 119 -17.03 -5.91 -16.01
N PRO A 120 -16.91 -6.35 -14.73
CA PRO A 120 -15.79 -6.02 -13.86
C PRO A 120 -14.40 -6.38 -14.41
N ARG A 121 -14.35 -7.33 -15.36
CA ARG A 121 -13.10 -7.70 -16.04
C ARG A 121 -12.63 -6.62 -17.02
N THR A 122 -13.49 -5.68 -17.39
CA THR A 122 -13.19 -4.64 -18.39
C THR A 122 -13.20 -3.22 -17.82
N THR A 123 -13.86 -3.00 -16.67
CA THR A 123 -14.03 -1.66 -16.08
C THR A 123 -12.71 -1.00 -15.69
N GLY A 124 -11.71 -1.79 -15.28
CA GLY A 124 -10.38 -1.30 -14.87
C GLY A 124 -9.36 -1.15 -16.01
N THR A 125 -9.71 -1.40 -17.26
CA THR A 125 -8.73 -1.45 -18.38
C THR A 125 -8.09 -0.11 -18.76
N TRP A 126 -8.46 0.97 -18.10
CA TRP A 126 -7.87 2.31 -18.18
C TRP A 126 -7.25 2.77 -16.86
N GLY A 127 -7.18 1.87 -15.87
CA GLY A 127 -6.60 2.15 -14.57
C GLY A 127 -5.10 1.90 -14.54
N ASP A 128 -4.32 2.96 -14.44
CA ASP A 128 -2.86 2.95 -14.52
C ASP A 128 -2.17 3.60 -13.31
N THR A 129 -2.98 4.10 -12.36
CA THR A 129 -2.48 4.71 -11.12
C THR A 129 -2.23 3.64 -10.03
N ASN A 130 -1.64 4.08 -8.91
CA ASN A 130 -1.19 3.23 -7.81
C ASN A 130 -2.29 2.67 -6.89
N GLY A 131 -3.57 2.91 -7.20
CA GLY A 131 -4.70 2.44 -6.39
C GLY A 131 -4.83 0.91 -6.26
N ALA A 132 -4.20 0.11 -7.12
CA ALA A 132 -4.14 -1.35 -6.93
C ALA A 132 -3.03 -1.75 -5.95
N PRO A 133 -1.75 -1.35 -6.13
CA PRO A 133 -0.69 -1.73 -5.18
C PRO A 133 -0.91 -1.17 -3.77
N MET A 134 -1.53 0.00 -3.60
CA MET A 134 -1.76 0.61 -2.29
C MET A 134 -2.66 -0.23 -1.38
N ARG A 135 -3.64 -0.96 -1.94
CA ARG A 135 -4.66 -1.68 -1.17
C ARG A 135 -4.50 -3.19 -1.15
N VAL A 136 -3.49 -3.75 -1.83
CA VAL A 136 -3.40 -5.20 -2.10
C VAL A 136 -2.73 -6.01 -0.97
N SER A 137 -2.21 -5.36 0.07
CA SER A 137 -1.51 -6.04 1.18
C SER A 137 -2.30 -7.20 1.79
N PRO A 138 -3.66 -7.16 1.96
CA PRO A 138 -4.43 -8.28 2.48
C PRO A 138 -4.35 -9.54 1.61
N VAL A 139 -4.18 -9.37 0.28
CA VAL A 139 -3.97 -10.52 -0.62
C VAL A 139 -2.68 -11.24 -0.26
N GLY A 140 -1.58 -10.50 -0.07
CA GLY A 140 -0.31 -11.11 0.36
C GLY A 140 -0.40 -11.78 1.73
N LEU A 141 -1.12 -11.16 2.68
CA LEU A 141 -1.34 -11.73 4.02
C LEU A 141 -2.10 -13.06 4.00
N LEU A 142 -2.97 -13.30 2.99
CA LEU A 142 -3.70 -14.56 2.80
C LEU A 142 -2.84 -15.68 2.22
N HIS A 143 -1.64 -15.40 1.72
CA HIS A 143 -0.76 -16.37 1.05
C HIS A 143 0.60 -16.54 1.75
N PRO A 144 0.66 -16.92 3.05
CA PRO A 144 1.93 -17.06 3.76
C PRO A 144 2.86 -18.06 3.08
N GLY A 145 3.99 -17.57 2.53
CA GLY A 145 4.98 -18.40 1.84
C GLY A 145 4.60 -18.82 0.42
N ASP A 146 3.46 -18.37 -0.10
CA ASP A 146 3.01 -18.62 -1.47
C ASP A 146 2.92 -17.31 -2.30
N PRO A 147 4.05 -16.76 -2.74
CA PRO A 147 4.03 -15.54 -3.54
C PRO A 147 3.40 -15.73 -4.93
N LEU A 148 3.29 -16.95 -5.45
CA LEU A 148 2.63 -17.22 -6.74
C LEU A 148 1.10 -17.18 -6.61
N GLY A 149 0.54 -17.73 -5.55
CA GLY A 149 -0.87 -17.58 -5.20
C GLY A 149 -1.24 -16.12 -4.97
N ALA A 150 -0.39 -15.38 -4.23
CA ALA A 150 -0.56 -13.95 -4.03
C ALA A 150 -0.58 -13.15 -5.35
N VAL A 151 0.27 -13.49 -6.33
CA VAL A 151 0.28 -12.87 -7.66
C VAL A 151 -1.01 -13.16 -8.43
N ALA A 152 -1.53 -14.38 -8.37
CA ALA A 152 -2.77 -14.74 -9.05
C ALA A 152 -3.96 -13.97 -8.49
N ASP A 153 -4.07 -13.90 -7.17
CA ASP A 153 -5.16 -13.19 -6.49
C ASP A 153 -5.04 -11.66 -6.57
N ALA A 154 -3.81 -11.11 -6.62
CA ALA A 154 -3.59 -9.69 -6.84
C ALA A 154 -4.10 -9.22 -8.22
N GLU A 155 -3.98 -10.05 -9.25
CA GLU A 155 -4.60 -9.78 -10.55
C GLU A 155 -6.12 -9.65 -10.41
N ILE A 156 -6.79 -10.62 -9.75
CA ILE A 156 -8.24 -10.62 -9.54
C ILE A 156 -8.69 -9.38 -8.78
N ALA A 157 -8.02 -9.06 -7.67
CA ALA A 157 -8.34 -7.90 -6.83
C ALA A 157 -8.15 -6.56 -7.55
N SER A 158 -7.29 -6.50 -8.57
CA SER A 158 -7.00 -5.29 -9.33
C SER A 158 -8.01 -5.02 -10.45
N MET A 159 -8.61 -6.07 -11.05
CA MET A 159 -9.43 -5.99 -12.26
C MET A 159 -10.51 -4.91 -12.25
N PRO A 160 -11.29 -4.72 -11.15
CA PRO A 160 -12.44 -3.81 -11.19
C PRO A 160 -12.10 -2.36 -11.52
N THR A 161 -10.90 -1.90 -11.17
CA THR A 161 -10.51 -0.49 -11.33
C THR A 161 -9.13 -0.27 -11.95
N HIS A 162 -8.25 -1.27 -11.94
CA HIS A 162 -6.82 -1.15 -12.31
C HIS A 162 -6.34 -2.37 -13.12
N ASN A 163 -7.06 -2.69 -14.20
CA ASN A 163 -6.75 -3.85 -15.05
C ASN A 163 -5.80 -3.49 -16.20
N THR A 164 -4.69 -2.83 -15.88
CA THR A 164 -3.56 -2.60 -16.79
C THR A 164 -2.33 -3.38 -16.34
N ASN A 165 -1.48 -3.76 -17.28
CA ASN A 165 -0.25 -4.51 -16.96
C ASN A 165 0.68 -3.76 -16.00
N VAL A 166 0.68 -2.42 -16.05
CA VAL A 166 1.48 -1.59 -15.15
C VAL A 166 0.91 -1.63 -13.72
N ALA A 167 -0.41 -1.44 -13.56
CA ALA A 167 -1.05 -1.47 -12.25
C ALA A 167 -0.99 -2.87 -11.61
N ILE A 168 -1.28 -3.92 -12.40
CA ILE A 168 -1.19 -5.30 -11.92
C ILE A 168 0.26 -5.67 -11.56
N SER A 169 1.26 -5.21 -12.34
CA SER A 169 2.67 -5.41 -12.01
C SER A 169 3.02 -4.88 -10.61
N GLY A 170 2.53 -3.67 -10.28
CA GLY A 170 2.73 -3.10 -8.95
C GLY A 170 2.00 -3.85 -7.84
N ALA A 171 0.73 -4.21 -8.08
CA ALA A 171 -0.06 -4.99 -7.11
C ALA A 171 0.57 -6.37 -6.84
N CYS A 172 1.00 -7.08 -7.88
CA CYS A 172 1.71 -8.35 -7.76
C CYS A 172 3.04 -8.22 -7.01
N ALA A 173 3.78 -7.10 -7.21
CA ALA A 173 4.99 -6.82 -6.45
C ALA A 173 4.73 -6.76 -4.95
N VAL A 174 3.73 -5.97 -4.55
CA VAL A 174 3.39 -5.77 -3.13
C VAL A 174 2.83 -7.06 -2.51
N ALA A 175 1.89 -7.73 -3.19
CA ALA A 175 1.29 -8.97 -2.68
C ALA A 175 2.34 -10.09 -2.51
N ALA A 176 3.24 -10.28 -3.49
CA ALA A 176 4.31 -11.28 -3.40
C ALA A 176 5.31 -10.96 -2.28
N ALA A 177 5.67 -9.68 -2.11
CA ALA A 177 6.56 -9.25 -1.03
C ALA A 177 5.94 -9.51 0.35
N VAL A 178 4.66 -9.16 0.54
CA VAL A 178 3.92 -9.41 1.80
C VAL A 178 3.80 -10.91 2.07
N ALA A 179 3.51 -11.73 1.06
CA ALA A 179 3.40 -13.19 1.20
C ALA A 179 4.70 -13.85 1.72
N VAL A 180 5.84 -13.32 1.31
CA VAL A 180 7.15 -13.77 1.82
C VAL A 180 7.45 -13.14 3.18
N ALA A 181 7.13 -11.85 3.38
CA ALA A 181 7.41 -11.12 4.61
C ALA A 181 6.72 -11.72 5.84
N VAL A 182 5.50 -12.25 5.67
CA VAL A 182 4.69 -12.80 6.77
C VAL A 182 5.20 -14.14 7.32
N VAL A 183 6.19 -14.75 6.66
CA VAL A 183 6.78 -16.05 7.07
C VAL A 183 7.88 -15.84 8.11
N ASP A 184 7.92 -16.71 9.11
CA ASP A 184 9.01 -16.71 10.08
C ASP A 184 10.34 -17.06 9.41
N GLY A 185 11.39 -16.30 9.76
CA GLY A 185 12.72 -16.47 9.16
C GLY A 185 12.89 -15.85 7.78
N ALA A 186 11.91 -15.12 7.27
CA ALA A 186 12.08 -14.34 6.04
C ALA A 186 13.27 -13.37 6.18
N THR A 187 13.96 -13.11 5.07
CA THR A 187 15.01 -12.10 4.98
C THR A 187 14.50 -10.91 4.15
N LEU A 188 14.99 -9.71 4.42
CA LEU A 188 14.61 -8.53 3.64
C LEU A 188 14.95 -8.70 2.14
N GLU A 189 16.10 -9.31 1.85
CA GLU A 189 16.50 -9.67 0.49
C GLU A 189 15.50 -10.58 -0.19
N GLY A 190 14.99 -11.59 0.53
CA GLY A 190 13.96 -12.51 0.04
C GLY A 190 12.64 -11.80 -0.22
N VAL A 191 12.25 -10.87 0.65
CA VAL A 191 11.04 -10.03 0.50
C VAL A 191 11.17 -9.13 -0.75
N ILE A 192 12.31 -8.45 -0.92
CA ILE A 192 12.56 -7.59 -2.09
C ILE A 192 12.60 -8.42 -3.37
N ALA A 193 13.25 -9.59 -3.35
CA ALA A 193 13.32 -10.48 -4.51
C ALA A 193 11.92 -10.99 -4.91
N ALA A 194 11.05 -11.32 -3.94
CA ALA A 194 9.68 -11.69 -4.19
C ALA A 194 8.88 -10.54 -4.83
N GLY A 195 9.09 -9.31 -4.37
CA GLY A 195 8.48 -8.12 -4.98
C GLY A 195 8.90 -7.93 -6.44
N ILE A 196 10.19 -8.05 -6.76
CA ILE A 196 10.71 -7.98 -8.12
C ILE A 196 10.10 -9.08 -8.99
N MET A 197 10.09 -10.32 -8.51
CA MET A 197 9.47 -11.47 -9.20
C MET A 197 7.97 -11.22 -9.44
N GLY A 198 7.23 -10.78 -8.44
CA GLY A 198 5.80 -10.45 -8.56
C GLY A 198 5.55 -9.39 -9.63
N ALA A 199 6.38 -8.33 -9.67
CA ALA A 199 6.30 -7.30 -10.68
C ALA A 199 6.53 -7.83 -12.10
N GLU A 200 7.49 -8.72 -12.28
CA GLU A 200 7.78 -9.34 -13.59
C GLU A 200 6.62 -10.22 -14.07
N LEU A 201 6.05 -11.04 -13.18
CA LEU A 201 4.89 -11.87 -13.49
C LEU A 201 3.64 -11.05 -13.82
N GLY A 202 3.39 -9.99 -13.04
CA GLY A 202 2.25 -9.09 -13.23
C GLY A 202 2.29 -8.32 -14.55
N ARG A 203 3.49 -8.07 -15.11
CA ARG A 203 3.67 -7.30 -16.35
C ARG A 203 3.02 -7.94 -17.58
N SER A 204 2.79 -9.25 -17.58
CA SER A 204 2.14 -9.97 -18.67
C SER A 204 0.60 -10.03 -18.56
N LYS A 205 0.03 -9.44 -17.50
CA LYS A 205 -1.39 -9.52 -17.13
C LYS A 205 -2.13 -8.23 -17.45
N GLY A 206 -3.47 -8.33 -17.57
CA GLY A 206 -4.32 -7.18 -17.88
C GLY A 206 -4.09 -6.56 -19.25
N ARG A 207 -4.65 -5.36 -19.46
CA ARG A 207 -4.48 -4.61 -20.71
C ARG A 207 -3.07 -4.03 -20.80
N THR A 208 -2.43 -4.19 -21.97
CA THR A 208 -1.14 -3.54 -22.24
C THR A 208 -1.28 -2.02 -22.17
N TRP A 209 -0.45 -1.40 -21.32
CA TRP A 209 -0.40 0.03 -21.10
C TRP A 209 1.05 0.51 -21.15
N LEU A 210 1.25 1.80 -21.42
CA LEU A 210 2.58 2.40 -21.42
C LEU A 210 3.07 2.63 -19.99
N GLY A 211 4.36 2.45 -19.79
CA GLY A 211 5.01 2.69 -18.49
C GLY A 211 6.34 1.94 -18.39
N PRO A 212 7.26 2.42 -17.56
CA PRO A 212 8.50 1.72 -17.28
C PRO A 212 8.24 0.43 -16.49
N SER A 213 9.23 -0.46 -16.46
CA SER A 213 9.17 -1.70 -15.68
C SER A 213 9.17 -1.40 -14.18
N VAL A 214 8.13 -1.86 -13.47
CA VAL A 214 8.05 -1.78 -12.00
C VAL A 214 9.21 -2.54 -11.36
N ALA A 215 9.50 -3.76 -11.82
CA ALA A 215 10.62 -4.56 -11.32
C ALA A 215 11.96 -3.80 -11.43
N ARG A 216 12.17 -3.12 -12.56
CA ARG A 216 13.40 -2.34 -12.75
C ARG A 216 13.44 -1.11 -11.83
N ARG A 217 12.31 -0.44 -11.61
CA ARG A 217 12.23 0.70 -10.68
C ARG A 217 12.48 0.27 -9.23
N ILE A 218 11.95 -0.89 -8.81
CA ILE A 218 12.27 -1.47 -7.50
C ILE A 218 13.77 -1.68 -7.37
N GLN A 219 14.42 -2.33 -8.35
CA GLN A 219 15.86 -2.60 -8.30
C GLN A 219 16.67 -1.31 -8.20
N MET A 220 16.33 -0.29 -9.02
CA MET A 220 17.03 1.00 -9.00
C MET A 220 16.87 1.71 -7.64
N ALA A 221 15.68 1.71 -7.06
CA ALA A 221 15.42 2.32 -5.76
C ALA A 221 16.20 1.61 -4.63
N VAL A 222 16.26 0.28 -4.66
CA VAL A 222 17.03 -0.52 -3.70
C VAL A 222 18.54 -0.26 -3.87
N ASP A 223 19.03 -0.12 -5.10
CA ASP A 223 20.43 0.21 -5.37
C ASP A 223 20.79 1.61 -4.81
N ILE A 224 19.89 2.59 -4.96
CA ILE A 224 20.04 3.92 -4.35
C ILE A 224 20.03 3.82 -2.82
N ALA A 225 19.07 3.10 -2.26
CA ALA A 225 18.92 2.89 -0.81
C ALA A 225 20.17 2.32 -0.13
N ARG A 226 20.86 1.42 -0.83
CA ARG A 226 22.10 0.76 -0.37
C ARG A 226 23.37 1.50 -0.77
N GLY A 227 23.23 2.54 -1.58
CA GLY A 227 24.35 3.35 -2.08
C GLY A 227 24.97 4.26 -1.04
N ALA A 228 26.02 4.97 -1.46
CA ALA A 228 26.70 5.97 -0.64
C ALA A 228 25.83 7.22 -0.42
N GLY A 229 26.06 7.91 0.69
CA GLY A 229 25.39 9.14 1.09
C GLY A 229 24.68 8.98 2.43
N ASP A 230 24.31 10.11 3.03
CA ASP A 230 23.43 10.14 4.20
C ASP A 230 21.97 9.87 3.78
N ASP A 231 21.09 9.76 4.76
CA ASP A 231 19.70 9.43 4.54
C ASP A 231 18.99 10.48 3.67
N MET A 232 19.25 11.75 3.90
CA MET A 232 18.64 12.84 3.12
C MET A 232 19.10 12.79 1.64
N ALA A 233 20.37 12.55 1.38
CA ALA A 233 20.89 12.42 0.04
C ALA A 233 20.29 11.23 -0.71
N ARG A 234 20.11 10.09 -0.02
CA ARG A 234 19.47 8.89 -0.59
C ARG A 234 17.99 9.12 -0.86
N LEU A 235 17.24 9.73 0.07
CA LEU A 235 15.84 10.09 -0.14
C LEU A 235 15.69 11.05 -1.32
N ARG A 236 16.53 12.09 -1.41
CA ARG A 236 16.51 13.03 -2.53
C ARG A 236 16.75 12.32 -3.87
N ARG A 237 17.69 11.38 -3.91
CA ARG A 237 17.91 10.58 -5.11
C ARG A 237 16.73 9.68 -5.46
N ILE A 238 16.05 9.08 -4.48
CA ILE A 238 14.82 8.30 -4.75
C ILE A 238 13.75 9.22 -5.33
N TYR A 239 13.57 10.42 -4.76
CA TYR A 239 12.61 11.40 -5.28
C TYR A 239 12.92 11.80 -6.72
N ASP A 240 14.18 12.16 -7.02
CA ASP A 240 14.58 12.70 -8.33
C ASP A 240 14.69 11.60 -9.41
N GLU A 241 15.23 10.41 -9.08
CA GLU A 241 15.56 9.37 -10.05
C GLU A 241 14.44 8.31 -10.22
N ILE A 242 13.65 8.05 -9.17
CA ILE A 242 12.53 7.10 -9.18
C ILE A 242 11.20 7.83 -9.35
N GLY A 243 10.98 8.90 -8.60
CA GLY A 243 9.73 9.63 -8.52
C GLY A 243 8.81 9.11 -7.40
N THR A 244 7.81 9.93 -7.07
CA THR A 244 6.84 9.67 -5.98
C THR A 244 5.43 10.12 -6.35
N SER A 245 5.08 10.07 -7.65
CA SER A 245 3.74 10.44 -8.11
C SER A 245 2.76 9.26 -8.05
N LEU A 246 1.53 9.46 -8.52
CA LEU A 246 0.51 8.40 -8.67
C LEU A 246 0.90 7.30 -9.68
N SER A 247 2.04 7.42 -10.35
CA SER A 247 2.55 6.44 -11.30
C SER A 247 3.03 5.18 -10.57
N VAL A 248 2.45 4.03 -10.90
CA VAL A 248 2.77 2.75 -10.23
C VAL A 248 4.26 2.44 -10.17
N PRO A 249 5.06 2.58 -11.26
CA PRO A 249 6.49 2.32 -11.20
C PRO A 249 7.26 3.25 -10.26
N GLU A 250 6.77 4.49 -10.08
CA GLU A 250 7.35 5.45 -9.15
C GLU A 250 6.99 5.11 -7.71
N THR A 251 5.69 5.06 -7.38
CA THR A 251 5.20 4.74 -6.04
C THR A 251 5.78 3.43 -5.51
N VAL A 252 5.66 2.33 -6.29
CA VAL A 252 6.13 1.01 -5.84
C VAL A 252 7.66 0.96 -5.79
N GLY A 253 8.35 1.58 -6.75
CA GLY A 253 9.81 1.72 -6.69
C GLY A 253 10.26 2.45 -5.42
N ALA A 254 9.67 3.62 -5.15
CA ALA A 254 9.97 4.41 -3.95
C ALA A 254 9.67 3.66 -2.65
N ALA A 255 8.53 2.94 -2.58
CA ALA A 255 8.17 2.13 -1.40
C ALA A 255 9.21 1.05 -1.07
N PHE A 256 9.70 0.32 -2.07
CA PHE A 256 10.79 -0.65 -1.85
C PHE A 256 12.13 0.02 -1.54
N GLY A 257 12.36 1.23 -2.06
CA GLY A 257 13.53 2.05 -1.72
C GLY A 257 13.57 2.43 -0.25
N VAL A 258 12.50 3.02 0.28
CA VAL A 258 12.44 3.41 1.71
C VAL A 258 12.40 2.20 2.64
N LEU A 259 11.76 1.10 2.24
CA LEU A 259 11.81 -0.18 2.94
C LEU A 259 13.25 -0.69 3.09
N ALA A 260 14.02 -0.65 2.00
CA ALA A 260 15.42 -1.08 1.98
C ALA A 260 16.33 -0.14 2.79
N MET A 261 16.09 1.19 2.75
CA MET A 261 16.80 2.17 3.57
C MET A 261 16.59 1.93 5.08
N ALA A 262 15.39 1.53 5.46
CA ALA A 262 14.98 1.30 6.86
C ALA A 262 15.34 -0.11 7.37
N ASP A 263 15.97 -0.96 6.58
CA ASP A 263 16.20 -2.39 6.90
C ASP A 263 14.92 -3.11 7.37
N GLY A 264 13.80 -2.71 6.78
CA GLY A 264 12.47 -3.24 7.09
C GLY A 264 11.92 -2.86 8.47
N ASP A 265 12.49 -1.89 9.18
CA ASP A 265 11.93 -1.36 10.42
C ASP A 265 10.66 -0.53 10.13
N PRO A 266 9.49 -0.86 10.72
CA PRO A 266 8.23 -0.19 10.37
C PRO A 266 8.24 1.32 10.68
N ARG A 267 8.79 1.72 11.83
CA ARG A 267 8.82 3.13 12.23
C ARG A 267 9.77 3.94 11.34
N GLN A 268 10.96 3.41 11.09
CA GLN A 268 11.94 4.10 10.25
C GLN A 268 11.47 4.16 8.79
N THR A 269 10.78 3.12 8.32
CA THR A 269 10.15 3.10 6.99
C THR A 269 9.10 4.22 6.87
N ALA A 270 8.24 4.41 7.89
CA ALA A 270 7.24 5.48 7.91
C ALA A 270 7.90 6.87 7.90
N ILE A 271 8.97 7.07 8.70
CA ILE A 271 9.74 8.32 8.72
C ILE A 271 10.33 8.61 7.33
N TYR A 272 10.95 7.63 6.70
CA TYR A 272 11.53 7.83 5.36
C TYR A 272 10.47 8.11 4.30
N ALA A 273 9.33 7.42 4.32
CA ALA A 273 8.24 7.66 3.38
C ALA A 273 7.67 9.08 3.51
N ALA A 274 7.37 9.54 4.73
CA ALA A 274 6.86 10.89 4.97
C ALA A 274 7.83 11.98 4.50
N ASN A 275 9.14 11.78 4.72
CA ASN A 275 10.16 12.76 4.36
C ASN A 275 10.68 12.63 2.92
N LEU A 276 10.27 11.57 2.23
CA LEU A 276 10.44 11.45 0.78
C LEU A 276 9.48 12.39 0.05
N SER A 277 8.30 12.66 0.62
CA SER A 277 7.28 13.53 0.05
C SER A 277 6.61 13.00 -1.24
N GLY A 278 5.88 13.83 -1.95
CA GLY A 278 5.07 13.40 -3.09
C GLY A 278 3.80 12.71 -2.62
N ASP A 279 3.52 11.54 -3.15
CA ASP A 279 2.42 10.64 -2.75
C ASP A 279 2.86 9.80 -1.54
N ALA A 280 3.26 10.49 -0.46
CA ALA A 280 3.98 9.93 0.67
C ALA A 280 3.13 8.97 1.51
N ASP A 281 1.82 9.19 1.59
CA ASP A 281 0.85 8.31 2.23
C ASP A 281 0.79 6.97 1.51
N THR A 282 0.66 6.95 0.18
CA THR A 282 0.66 5.70 -0.60
C THR A 282 2.02 4.98 -0.54
N VAL A 283 3.13 5.71 -0.68
CA VAL A 283 4.47 5.13 -0.51
C VAL A 283 4.62 4.52 0.89
N GLY A 284 4.19 5.25 1.92
CA GLY A 284 4.20 4.82 3.31
C GLY A 284 3.31 3.61 3.56
N ALA A 285 2.06 3.63 3.08
CA ALA A 285 1.10 2.53 3.22
C ALA A 285 1.68 1.22 2.65
N ILE A 286 2.21 1.26 1.43
CA ILE A 286 2.81 0.08 0.79
C ILE A 286 4.05 -0.40 1.56
N ALA A 287 5.00 0.50 1.81
CA ALA A 287 6.28 0.14 2.42
C ALA A 287 6.11 -0.39 3.85
N CYS A 288 5.25 0.27 4.65
CA CYS A 288 5.02 -0.12 6.03
C CYS A 288 4.11 -1.36 6.15
N ALA A 289 3.23 -1.64 5.18
CA ALA A 289 2.52 -2.93 5.13
C ALA A 289 3.52 -4.09 5.00
N VAL A 290 4.50 -3.97 4.10
CA VAL A 290 5.56 -4.98 3.94
C VAL A 290 6.45 -5.04 5.18
N ALA A 291 6.89 -3.89 5.72
CA ALA A 291 7.74 -3.83 6.92
C ALA A 291 7.05 -4.42 8.16
N GLY A 292 5.77 -4.09 8.36
CA GLY A 292 4.97 -4.63 9.46
C GLY A 292 4.71 -6.13 9.34
N ALA A 293 4.43 -6.64 8.14
CA ALA A 293 4.35 -8.08 7.88
C ALA A 293 5.70 -8.77 8.11
N PHE A 294 6.81 -8.11 7.77
CA PHE A 294 8.17 -8.63 7.95
C PHE A 294 8.60 -8.70 9.41
N LYS A 295 8.39 -7.64 10.19
CA LYS A 295 8.84 -7.56 11.59
C LYS A 295 7.79 -8.04 12.60
N GLY A 296 6.49 -7.98 12.26
CA GLY A 296 5.36 -8.28 13.14
C GLY A 296 4.88 -7.08 13.95
N MET A 297 3.70 -7.24 14.56
CA MET A 297 3.06 -6.21 15.40
C MET A 297 3.93 -5.80 16.60
N ALA A 298 4.67 -6.75 17.16
CA ALA A 298 5.56 -6.52 18.29
C ALA A 298 6.70 -5.52 17.99
N ALA A 299 7.00 -5.26 16.73
CA ALA A 299 7.99 -4.26 16.31
C ALA A 299 7.41 -2.85 16.18
N ILE A 300 6.09 -2.68 16.24
CA ILE A 300 5.44 -1.37 16.20
C ILE A 300 5.25 -0.86 17.64
N ASP A 301 5.75 0.35 17.92
CA ASP A 301 5.63 0.94 19.24
C ASP A 301 4.15 1.01 19.70
N PRO A 302 3.82 0.50 20.90
CA PRO A 302 2.47 0.61 21.44
C PRO A 302 1.92 2.05 21.58
N ALA A 303 2.77 3.06 21.59
CA ALA A 303 2.31 4.45 21.55
C ALA A 303 1.71 4.80 20.18
N ILE A 304 2.32 4.33 19.10
CA ILE A 304 1.85 4.50 17.73
C ILE A 304 0.51 3.79 17.53
N THR A 305 0.41 2.53 17.95
CA THR A 305 -0.83 1.75 17.79
C THR A 305 -2.00 2.34 18.56
N ARG A 306 -1.75 2.87 19.79
CA ARG A 306 -2.79 3.59 20.54
C ARG A 306 -3.28 4.86 19.84
N GLN A 307 -2.42 5.58 19.14
CA GLN A 307 -2.83 6.77 18.38
C GLN A 307 -3.70 6.36 17.17
N LEU A 308 -3.33 5.32 16.44
CA LEU A 308 -4.16 4.76 15.37
C LEU A 308 -5.52 4.27 15.91
N ASP A 309 -5.52 3.51 17.01
CA ASP A 309 -6.75 3.00 17.63
C ASP A 309 -7.68 4.12 18.14
N ALA A 310 -7.14 5.30 18.42
CA ALA A 310 -7.91 6.48 18.83
C ALA A 310 -8.55 7.24 17.66
N ASP A 311 -8.10 7.01 16.41
CA ASP A 311 -8.73 7.58 15.24
C ASP A 311 -10.06 6.87 14.92
N GLU A 312 -11.13 7.64 14.79
CA GLU A 312 -12.49 7.10 14.61
C GLU A 312 -12.66 6.29 13.32
N VAL A 313 -11.96 6.65 12.24
CA VAL A 313 -12.03 5.95 10.96
C VAL A 313 -11.30 4.62 11.05
N PHE A 314 -10.09 4.62 11.60
CA PHE A 314 -9.33 3.38 11.82
C PHE A 314 -10.05 2.44 12.79
N ALA A 315 -10.54 2.95 13.93
CA ALA A 315 -11.25 2.17 14.94
C ALA A 315 -12.51 1.48 14.38
N ALA A 316 -13.23 2.12 13.44
CA ALA A 316 -14.41 1.55 12.81
C ALA A 316 -14.12 0.29 11.97
N TYR A 317 -12.88 0.07 11.58
CA TYR A 317 -12.49 -1.14 10.86
C TYR A 317 -12.28 -2.36 11.76
N HIS A 318 -12.10 -2.19 13.08
CA HIS A 318 -11.84 -3.30 14.01
C HIS A 318 -10.71 -4.22 13.50
N VAL A 319 -9.56 -3.64 13.20
CA VAL A 319 -8.41 -4.33 12.56
C VAL A 319 -8.01 -5.65 13.23
N PRO A 320 -8.06 -5.80 14.58
CA PRO A 320 -7.83 -7.10 15.20
C PRO A 320 -8.79 -8.20 14.75
N GLN A 321 -10.08 -7.87 14.48
CA GLN A 321 -11.08 -8.82 13.97
C GLN A 321 -10.79 -9.17 12.49
N ILE A 322 -10.31 -8.22 11.69
CA ILE A 322 -9.85 -8.50 10.33
C ILE A 322 -8.69 -9.50 10.37
N ALA A 323 -7.72 -9.31 11.25
CA ALA A 323 -6.58 -10.23 11.38
C ALA A 323 -7.04 -11.65 11.77
N ASP A 324 -8.00 -11.78 12.71
CA ASP A 324 -8.58 -13.07 13.09
C ASP A 324 -9.33 -13.73 11.92
N GLY A 325 -10.07 -12.94 11.14
CA GLY A 325 -10.79 -13.43 9.96
C GLY A 325 -9.84 -13.93 8.85
N LEU A 326 -8.77 -13.17 8.55
CA LEU A 326 -7.75 -13.60 7.57
C LEU A 326 -7.04 -14.87 8.03
N LEU A 327 -6.65 -14.95 9.30
CA LEU A 327 -6.05 -16.16 9.87
C LEU A 327 -6.98 -17.36 9.73
N GLY A 328 -8.26 -17.19 10.03
CA GLY A 328 -9.27 -18.25 9.89
C GLY A 328 -9.47 -18.70 8.43
N LEU A 329 -9.27 -17.82 7.44
CA LEU A 329 -9.26 -18.21 6.03
C LEU A 329 -8.04 -19.08 5.69
N ILE A 330 -6.86 -18.68 6.12
CA ILE A 330 -5.61 -19.42 5.91
C ILE A 330 -5.70 -20.84 6.52
N GLU A 331 -6.19 -20.94 7.75
CA GLU A 331 -6.34 -22.22 8.46
C GLU A 331 -7.35 -23.17 7.80
N ARG A 332 -8.34 -22.65 7.08
CA ARG A 332 -9.31 -23.47 6.32
C ARG A 332 -8.80 -23.93 4.96
N ALA A 333 -7.84 -23.21 4.39
CA ALA A 333 -7.27 -23.53 3.08
C ALA A 333 -6.10 -24.53 3.16
N GLY A 334 -5.42 -24.66 4.31
CA GLY A 334 -4.31 -25.59 4.57
C GLY A 334 -4.76 -26.85 5.24
#